data_d217c61bfdac206fdd87d7e9c7e02a19
#
_entry.id   d217c61bfdac206fdd87d7e9c7e02a19
#
_cell.length_a   1.000
_cell.length_b   1.000
_cell.length_c   1.000
_cell.angle_alpha   90.00
_cell.angle_beta   90.00
_cell.angle_gamma   90.00
#
_symmetry.space_group_name_H-M   'P 1'
#
loop_
_entity.id
_entity.type
_entity.pdbx_description
1 polymer ?
#
loop_
_entity_poly.entity_id
_entity_poly.type
_entity_poly.pdbx_seq_one_letter_code
_entity_poly.pdbx_strand_id
1 'polypeptide(L)'
;FQRHRIRSIDCLREHIAKTRYPFLAAKPVCDSHMASEIMDGLSGARALWAIRDYRDSALSSINRFASPEPVFESICNDRIGETGWFGEGIPRQDIEILKSLYQGERELSQFDLSCLVWWARNRSFFHQALQDRKDVKVVSYEKLTGEINYIIRDISGFLGLDISEKQIGFIHGRSVGKGPYPELDSRVAKMCDQLYQQLCALA
;
A
#
# COMPACT_ATOMS: atom_id res chain seq x y z
N PHE A 1 -2.76 19.00 -5.06
CA PHE A 1 -2.67 17.56 -5.37
C PHE A 1 -3.96 17.17 -6.08
N GLN A 2 -3.94 17.08 -7.40
CA GLN A 2 -5.03 16.45 -8.13
C GLN A 2 -4.83 14.94 -8.00
N ARG A 3 -5.75 14.26 -7.34
CA ARG A 3 -5.78 12.80 -7.26
C ARG A 3 -6.37 12.28 -8.57
N HIS A 4 -5.52 12.05 -9.55
CA HIS A 4 -5.96 11.39 -10.78
C HIS A 4 -5.82 9.88 -10.57
N ARG A 5 -6.91 9.17 -10.73
CA ARG A 5 -6.89 7.71 -10.89
C ARG A 5 -6.38 7.37 -12.28
N ILE A 6 -5.71 6.23 -12.40
CA ILE A 6 -5.33 5.69 -13.71
C ILE A 6 -6.61 5.23 -14.40
N ARG A 7 -7.03 5.97 -15.42
CA ARG A 7 -8.28 5.64 -16.16
C ARG A 7 -8.08 4.46 -17.11
N SER A 8 -6.93 4.41 -17.78
CA SER A 8 -6.50 3.31 -18.63
C SER A 8 -4.99 3.36 -18.85
N ILE A 9 -4.41 2.23 -19.22
CA ILE A 9 -2.99 2.15 -19.56
C ILE A 9 -2.68 3.00 -20.79
N ASP A 10 -3.58 3.10 -21.75
CA ASP A 10 -3.37 3.92 -22.96
C ASP A 10 -3.31 5.41 -22.64
N CYS A 11 -4.18 5.91 -21.76
CA CYS A 11 -4.08 7.29 -21.27
C CYS A 11 -2.74 7.55 -20.57
N LEU A 12 -2.22 6.57 -19.83
CA LEU A 12 -0.92 6.69 -19.16
C LEU A 12 0.22 6.67 -20.18
N ARG A 13 0.17 5.79 -21.19
CA ARG A 13 1.13 5.77 -22.33
C ARG A 13 1.17 7.09 -23.07
N GLU A 14 0.00 7.64 -23.40
CA GLU A 14 -0.08 8.96 -24.07
C GLU A 14 0.53 10.07 -23.22
N HIS A 15 0.29 10.04 -21.90
CA HIS A 15 0.87 11.03 -21.00
C HIS A 15 2.40 10.90 -20.93
N ILE A 16 2.93 9.69 -20.86
CA ILE A 16 4.37 9.41 -20.89
C ILE A 16 4.97 9.88 -22.20
N ALA A 17 4.33 9.57 -23.34
CA ALA A 17 4.83 9.95 -24.66
C ALA A 17 4.90 11.49 -24.87
N LYS A 18 4.06 12.24 -24.17
CA LYS A 18 4.05 13.71 -24.21
C LYS A 18 5.04 14.34 -23.23
N THR A 19 5.58 13.58 -22.28
CA THR A 19 6.53 14.12 -21.31
C THR A 19 7.92 14.31 -21.93
N ARG A 20 8.59 15.40 -21.55
CA ARG A 20 9.97 15.69 -21.97
C ARG A 20 11.01 15.27 -20.94
N TYR A 21 10.56 14.72 -19.83
CA TYR A 21 11.44 14.28 -18.75
C TYR A 21 11.98 12.88 -19.03
N PRO A 22 13.21 12.56 -18.59
CA PRO A 22 13.82 11.25 -18.80
C PRO A 22 13.11 10.13 -18.03
N PHE A 23 12.32 10.45 -17.02
CA PHE A 23 11.49 9.50 -16.28
C PHE A 23 10.24 10.20 -15.74
N LEU A 24 9.21 9.39 -15.47
CA LEU A 24 7.97 9.79 -14.80
C LEU A 24 7.80 8.93 -13.56
N ALA A 25 7.58 9.56 -12.41
CA ALA A 25 7.19 8.87 -11.18
C ALA A 25 5.68 9.01 -10.97
N ALA A 26 4.98 7.89 -10.88
CA ALA A 26 3.57 7.83 -10.53
C ALA A 26 3.40 7.22 -9.13
N LYS A 27 2.41 7.71 -8.36
CA LYS A 27 2.06 7.16 -7.06
C LYS A 27 0.59 6.69 -7.06
N PRO A 28 0.29 5.51 -7.63
CA PRO A 28 -1.08 5.02 -7.80
C PRO A 28 -1.61 4.38 -6.52
N VAL A 29 -1.74 5.17 -5.44
CA VAL A 29 -2.15 4.66 -4.11
C VAL A 29 -3.53 3.99 -4.14
N CYS A 30 -4.46 4.51 -4.94
CA CYS A 30 -5.80 3.94 -5.09
C CYS A 30 -5.83 2.76 -6.08
N ASP A 31 -4.86 2.69 -6.99
CA ASP A 31 -4.82 1.73 -8.09
C ASP A 31 -3.70 0.69 -7.91
N SER A 32 -3.23 0.48 -6.68
CA SER A 32 -2.18 -0.51 -6.37
C SER A 32 -2.57 -1.95 -6.72
N HIS A 33 -3.87 -2.25 -6.79
CA HIS A 33 -4.40 -3.53 -7.26
C HIS A 33 -4.19 -3.77 -8.77
N MET A 34 -3.83 -2.74 -9.53
CA MET A 34 -3.50 -2.81 -10.96
C MET A 34 -1.98 -2.75 -11.22
N ALA A 35 -1.15 -2.91 -10.21
CA ALA A 35 0.30 -2.73 -10.35
C ALA A 35 0.91 -3.63 -11.43
N SER A 36 0.52 -4.91 -11.48
CA SER A 36 0.99 -5.85 -12.51
C SER A 36 0.57 -5.39 -13.91
N GLU A 37 -0.70 -5.04 -14.09
CA GLU A 37 -1.23 -4.55 -15.37
C GLU A 37 -0.53 -3.26 -15.84
N ILE A 38 -0.32 -2.31 -14.91
CA ILE A 38 0.39 -1.06 -15.20
C ILE A 38 1.81 -1.36 -15.70
N MET A 39 2.52 -2.26 -15.02
CA MET A 39 3.89 -2.59 -15.35
C MET A 39 3.99 -3.36 -16.67
N ASP A 40 3.09 -4.30 -16.92
CA ASP A 40 3.03 -5.06 -18.18
C ASP A 40 2.66 -4.15 -19.36
N GLY A 41 1.87 -3.12 -19.09
CA GLY A 41 1.47 -2.12 -20.08
C GLY A 41 2.54 -1.08 -20.40
N LEU A 42 3.61 -0.95 -19.62
CA LEU A 42 4.61 0.11 -19.75
C LEU A 42 6.02 -0.48 -19.85
N SER A 43 6.61 -0.45 -21.02
CA SER A 43 7.98 -0.94 -21.23
C SER A 43 8.98 -0.20 -20.35
N GLY A 44 9.80 -0.96 -19.60
CA GLY A 44 10.84 -0.41 -18.72
C GLY A 44 10.30 0.16 -17.40
N ALA A 45 9.02 -0.02 -17.11
CA ALA A 45 8.47 0.36 -15.80
C ALA A 45 9.15 -0.42 -14.68
N ARG A 46 9.37 0.25 -13.54
CA ARG A 46 9.82 -0.35 -12.29
C ARG A 46 8.95 0.13 -11.14
N ALA A 47 8.63 -0.73 -10.21
CA ALA A 47 7.79 -0.38 -9.07
C ALA A 47 8.53 -0.51 -7.74
N LEU A 48 8.32 0.48 -6.87
CA LEU A 48 8.65 0.39 -5.46
C LEU A 48 7.36 0.14 -4.68
N TRP A 49 7.27 -1.00 -4.03
CA TRP A 49 6.17 -1.30 -3.10
C TRP A 49 6.58 -0.88 -1.70
N ALA A 50 6.13 0.31 -1.30
CA ALA A 50 6.47 0.87 0.00
C ALA A 50 5.56 0.27 1.08
N ILE A 51 6.17 -0.40 2.05
CA ILE A 51 5.48 -0.92 3.23
C ILE A 51 5.84 -0.10 4.46
N ARG A 52 4.93 -0.08 5.42
CA ARG A 52 5.10 0.52 6.73
C ARG A 52 4.36 -0.31 7.76
N ASP A 53 4.81 -0.28 9.02
CA ASP A 53 4.10 -0.90 10.13
C ASP A 53 2.61 -0.55 10.08
N TYR A 54 1.76 -1.56 10.16
CA TYR A 54 0.32 -1.41 9.99
C TYR A 54 -0.32 -0.57 11.11
N ARG A 55 0.25 -0.61 12.34
CA ARG A 55 -0.25 0.16 13.48
C ARG A 55 0.00 1.64 13.27
N ASP A 56 1.21 2.01 12.83
CA ASP A 56 1.55 3.39 12.47
C ASP A 56 0.73 3.89 11.28
N SER A 57 0.46 3.02 10.30
CA SER A 57 -0.36 3.31 9.14
C SER A 57 -1.82 3.54 9.53
N ALA A 58 -2.38 2.67 10.37
CA ALA A 58 -3.74 2.77 10.88
C ALA A 58 -3.92 4.04 11.72
N LEU A 59 -3.02 4.32 12.66
CA LEU A 59 -3.06 5.53 13.49
C LEU A 59 -2.99 6.81 12.64
N SER A 60 -2.14 6.82 11.60
CA SER A 60 -2.07 7.93 10.66
C SER A 60 -3.34 8.08 9.83
N SER A 61 -3.99 6.96 9.48
CA SER A 61 -5.24 6.94 8.71
C SER A 61 -6.40 7.54 9.50
N ILE A 62 -6.59 7.11 10.75
CA ILE A 62 -7.65 7.61 11.64
C ILE A 62 -7.56 9.13 11.80
N ASN A 63 -6.36 9.67 11.90
CA ASN A 63 -6.16 11.11 12.09
C ASN A 63 -6.38 11.94 10.81
N ARG A 64 -6.51 11.32 9.64
CA ARG A 64 -6.54 12.03 8.34
C ARG A 64 -7.76 11.76 7.48
N PHE A 65 -8.42 10.63 7.70
CA PHE A 65 -9.51 10.17 6.85
C PHE A 65 -10.75 9.86 7.69
N ALA A 66 -11.89 9.79 7.03
CA ALA A 66 -13.12 9.31 7.65
C ALA A 66 -12.97 7.85 8.12
N SER A 67 -13.84 7.44 9.04
CA SER A 67 -13.93 6.04 9.48
C SER A 67 -14.07 5.09 8.30
N PRO A 68 -13.37 3.95 8.30
CA PRO A 68 -13.58 2.91 7.30
C PRO A 68 -14.85 2.08 7.52
N GLU A 69 -15.59 2.30 8.61
CA GLU A 69 -16.78 1.53 8.97
C GLU A 69 -17.84 1.45 7.86
N PRO A 70 -18.24 2.53 7.17
CA PRO A 70 -19.20 2.44 6.07
C PRO A 70 -18.75 1.52 4.93
N VAL A 71 -17.43 1.39 4.74
CA VAL A 71 -16.86 0.47 3.76
C VAL A 71 -17.10 -0.98 4.17
N PHE A 72 -16.88 -1.32 5.45
CA PHE A 72 -17.13 -2.66 5.98
C PHE A 72 -18.62 -3.00 5.99
N GLU A 73 -19.48 -2.06 6.33
CA GLU A 73 -20.94 -2.22 6.19
C GLU A 73 -21.34 -2.55 4.73
N SER A 74 -20.77 -1.85 3.76
CA SER A 74 -21.04 -2.11 2.35
C SER A 74 -20.54 -3.49 1.91
N ILE A 75 -19.36 -3.91 2.39
CA ILE A 75 -18.83 -5.26 2.16
C ILE A 75 -19.78 -6.31 2.74
N CYS A 76 -20.25 -6.14 3.98
CA CYS A 76 -21.14 -7.09 4.63
C CYS A 76 -22.51 -7.21 3.97
N ASN A 77 -22.97 -6.14 3.34
CA ASN A 77 -24.24 -6.08 2.61
C ASN A 77 -24.10 -6.41 1.11
N ASP A 78 -22.98 -7.02 0.68
CA ASP A 78 -22.67 -7.35 -0.72
C ASP A 78 -22.71 -6.16 -1.69
N ARG A 79 -22.49 -4.95 -1.18
CA ARG A 79 -22.49 -3.70 -1.94
C ARG A 79 -21.06 -3.22 -2.25
N ILE A 80 -20.20 -4.13 -2.73
CA ILE A 80 -18.79 -3.84 -3.00
C ILE A 80 -18.59 -2.65 -3.94
N GLY A 81 -19.48 -2.44 -4.91
CA GLY A 81 -19.44 -1.28 -5.80
C GLY A 81 -19.56 0.07 -5.08
N GLU A 82 -20.06 0.11 -3.84
CA GLU A 82 -20.18 1.32 -3.02
C GLU A 82 -18.93 1.60 -2.18
N THR A 83 -17.98 0.67 -2.11
CA THR A 83 -16.75 0.82 -1.31
C THR A 83 -15.70 1.72 -1.97
N GLY A 84 -15.98 2.21 -3.18
CA GLY A 84 -15.05 2.98 -3.97
C GLY A 84 -13.75 2.22 -4.25
N TRP A 85 -12.64 2.94 -4.29
CA TRP A 85 -11.31 2.37 -4.58
C TRP A 85 -10.86 1.29 -3.60
N PHE A 86 -11.44 1.21 -2.40
CA PHE A 86 -11.03 0.22 -1.40
C PHE A 86 -11.42 -1.19 -1.79
N GLY A 87 -12.66 -1.41 -2.27
CA GLY A 87 -13.15 -2.73 -2.66
C GLY A 87 -12.63 -3.22 -3.99
N GLU A 88 -12.07 -2.32 -4.80
CA GLU A 88 -11.55 -2.67 -6.11
C GLU A 88 -10.32 -3.59 -5.99
N GLY A 89 -10.37 -4.71 -6.70
CA GLY A 89 -9.27 -5.68 -6.76
C GLY A 89 -9.08 -6.54 -5.50
N ILE A 90 -9.98 -6.47 -4.50
CA ILE A 90 -9.96 -7.39 -3.36
C ILE A 90 -10.58 -8.73 -3.81
N PRO A 91 -9.85 -9.85 -3.74
CA PRO A 91 -10.40 -11.15 -4.08
C PRO A 91 -11.55 -11.56 -3.17
N ARG A 92 -12.49 -12.34 -3.70
CA ARG A 92 -13.67 -12.80 -2.94
C ARG A 92 -13.30 -13.50 -1.63
N GLN A 93 -12.25 -14.31 -1.63
CA GLN A 93 -11.77 -14.99 -0.41
C GLN A 93 -11.38 -14.01 0.69
N ASP A 94 -10.74 -12.89 0.36
CA ASP A 94 -10.34 -11.86 1.34
C ASP A 94 -11.58 -11.07 1.81
N ILE A 95 -12.55 -10.84 0.93
CA ILE A 95 -13.84 -10.24 1.28
C ILE A 95 -14.57 -11.09 2.32
N GLU A 96 -14.65 -12.41 2.13
CA GLU A 96 -15.29 -13.31 3.10
C GLU A 96 -14.56 -13.31 4.46
N ILE A 97 -13.23 -13.21 4.46
CA ILE A 97 -12.45 -13.03 5.69
C ILE A 97 -12.83 -11.72 6.40
N LEU A 98 -12.87 -10.60 5.67
CA LEU A 98 -13.24 -9.30 6.22
C LEU A 98 -14.67 -9.31 6.78
N LYS A 99 -15.63 -9.93 6.08
CA LYS A 99 -17.01 -10.10 6.56
C LYS A 99 -17.06 -10.90 7.86
N SER A 100 -16.39 -12.05 7.89
CA SER A 100 -16.35 -12.92 9.07
C SER A 100 -15.79 -12.22 10.31
N LEU A 101 -14.79 -11.36 10.13
CA LEU A 101 -14.22 -10.58 11.23
C LEU A 101 -15.17 -9.48 11.69
N TYR A 102 -15.77 -8.74 10.76
CA TYR A 102 -16.65 -7.60 11.06
C TYR A 102 -17.96 -8.04 11.70
N GLN A 103 -18.53 -9.16 11.26
CA GLN A 103 -19.78 -9.75 11.79
C GLN A 103 -19.54 -10.69 12.98
N GLY A 104 -18.31 -10.83 13.45
CA GLY A 104 -17.96 -11.70 14.56
C GLY A 104 -18.54 -11.22 15.89
N GLU A 105 -18.34 -12.04 16.94
CA GLU A 105 -18.88 -11.80 18.27
C GLU A 105 -18.35 -10.51 18.95
N ARG A 106 -17.13 -10.10 18.60
CA ARG A 106 -16.51 -8.88 19.12
C ARG A 106 -16.60 -7.77 18.11
N GLU A 107 -17.17 -6.64 18.51
CA GLU A 107 -17.17 -5.40 17.73
C GLU A 107 -15.74 -4.91 17.51
N LEU A 108 -15.42 -4.60 16.27
CA LEU A 108 -14.12 -4.08 15.87
C LEU A 108 -14.06 -2.56 16.03
N SER A 109 -13.00 -2.08 16.65
CA SER A 109 -12.74 -0.65 16.78
C SER A 109 -12.37 -0.01 15.42
N GLN A 110 -12.43 1.32 15.34
CA GLN A 110 -11.94 2.05 14.16
C GLN A 110 -10.45 1.74 13.87
N PHE A 111 -9.67 1.43 14.92
CA PHE A 111 -8.27 1.06 14.77
C PHE A 111 -8.12 -0.31 14.14
N ASP A 112 -8.91 -1.30 14.59
CA ASP A 112 -8.96 -2.64 13.98
C ASP A 112 -9.33 -2.55 12.49
N LEU A 113 -10.40 -1.82 12.18
CA LEU A 113 -10.85 -1.63 10.80
C LEU A 113 -9.79 -0.96 9.92
N SER A 114 -9.05 0.02 10.46
CA SER A 114 -7.94 0.67 9.74
C SER A 114 -6.76 -0.27 9.51
N CYS A 115 -6.47 -1.17 10.44
CA CYS A 115 -5.49 -2.24 10.26
C CYS A 115 -5.94 -3.25 9.18
N LEU A 116 -7.22 -3.60 9.13
CA LEU A 116 -7.78 -4.47 8.09
C LEU A 116 -7.75 -3.82 6.70
N VAL A 117 -7.95 -2.49 6.61
CA VAL A 117 -7.73 -1.73 5.36
C VAL A 117 -6.28 -1.88 4.89
N TRP A 118 -5.32 -1.71 5.80
CA TRP A 118 -3.90 -1.91 5.49
C TRP A 118 -3.63 -3.34 5.02
N TRP A 119 -4.17 -4.33 5.73
CA TRP A 119 -4.03 -5.75 5.39
C TRP A 119 -4.56 -6.04 3.98
N ALA A 120 -5.80 -5.69 3.68
CA ALA A 120 -6.43 -5.97 2.40
C ALA A 120 -5.66 -5.32 1.22
N ARG A 121 -5.19 -4.08 1.41
CA ARG A 121 -4.42 -3.37 0.37
C ARG A 121 -3.04 -3.99 0.14
N ASN A 122 -2.38 -4.46 1.17
CA ASN A 122 -1.05 -5.08 1.03
C ASN A 122 -1.12 -6.55 0.57
N ARG A 123 -2.22 -7.26 0.81
CA ARG A 123 -2.48 -8.58 0.21
C ARG A 123 -2.46 -8.54 -1.30
N SER A 124 -2.86 -7.42 -1.89
CA SER A 124 -2.81 -7.18 -3.33
C SER A 124 -1.42 -7.41 -3.95
N PHE A 125 -0.34 -7.24 -3.19
CA PHE A 125 1.02 -7.54 -3.61
C PHE A 125 1.17 -9.02 -4.03
N PHE A 126 0.71 -9.92 -3.18
CA PHE A 126 0.80 -11.37 -3.42
C PHE A 126 -0.25 -11.85 -4.44
N HIS A 127 -1.44 -11.27 -4.45
CA HIS A 127 -2.47 -11.63 -5.44
C HIS A 127 -2.07 -11.33 -6.88
N GLN A 128 -1.21 -10.35 -7.07
CA GLN A 128 -0.66 -9.98 -8.37
C GLN A 128 0.69 -10.66 -8.67
N ALA A 129 1.14 -11.60 -7.83
CA ALA A 129 2.43 -12.28 -7.93
C ALA A 129 3.64 -11.30 -8.07
N LEU A 130 3.55 -10.13 -7.40
CA LEU A 130 4.59 -9.11 -7.51
C LEU A 130 5.91 -9.54 -6.85
N GLN A 131 5.88 -10.50 -5.92
CA GLN A 131 7.07 -11.08 -5.30
C GLN A 131 7.97 -11.82 -6.31
N ASP A 132 7.42 -12.27 -7.42
CA ASP A 132 8.14 -13.04 -8.44
C ASP A 132 8.74 -12.15 -9.54
N ARG A 133 8.50 -10.83 -9.47
CA ARG A 133 8.90 -9.86 -10.49
C ARG A 133 10.23 -9.20 -10.13
N LYS A 134 11.16 -9.19 -11.09
CA LYS A 134 12.47 -8.51 -10.96
C LYS A 134 12.40 -6.99 -11.09
N ASP A 135 11.32 -6.48 -11.67
CA ASP A 135 11.04 -5.07 -11.86
C ASP A 135 10.19 -4.46 -10.72
N VAL A 136 9.97 -5.23 -9.65
CA VAL A 136 9.33 -4.79 -8.40
C VAL A 136 10.31 -4.94 -7.24
N LYS A 137 10.37 -3.92 -6.39
CA LYS A 137 11.18 -3.91 -5.17
C LYS A 137 10.32 -3.49 -3.98
N VAL A 138 10.34 -4.29 -2.91
CA VAL A 138 9.72 -3.91 -1.63
C VAL A 138 10.66 -2.98 -0.87
N VAL A 139 10.12 -1.92 -0.28
CA VAL A 139 10.87 -0.94 0.53
C VAL A 139 10.16 -0.74 1.85
N SER A 140 10.82 -1.11 2.97
CA SER A 140 10.32 -0.80 4.31
C SER A 140 10.59 0.66 4.65
N TYR A 141 9.55 1.36 5.12
CA TYR A 141 9.67 2.73 5.59
C TYR A 141 10.57 2.83 6.83
N GLU A 142 10.52 1.86 7.71
CA GLU A 142 11.32 1.76 8.92
C GLU A 142 12.81 1.62 8.57
N LYS A 143 13.16 0.69 7.66
CA LYS A 143 14.53 0.54 7.16
C LYS A 143 15.00 1.81 6.44
N LEU A 144 14.15 2.38 5.57
CA LEU A 144 14.48 3.60 4.84
C LEU A 144 14.83 4.76 5.79
N THR A 145 14.10 4.92 6.89
CA THR A 145 14.34 6.00 7.84
C THR A 145 15.47 5.71 8.81
N GLY A 146 15.79 4.46 9.08
CA GLY A 146 16.91 4.03 9.95
C GLY A 146 18.25 3.95 9.24
N GLU A 147 18.24 3.55 7.96
CA GLU A 147 19.45 3.27 7.16
C GLU A 147 19.41 4.02 5.81
N ILE A 148 19.07 5.31 5.85
CA ILE A 148 18.71 6.09 4.67
C ILE A 148 19.72 5.98 3.54
N ASN A 149 21.01 6.12 3.80
CA ASN A 149 22.06 6.13 2.78
C ASN A 149 22.21 4.75 2.09
N TYR A 150 22.04 3.68 2.86
CA TYR A 150 22.09 2.32 2.33
C TYR A 150 20.90 2.04 1.44
N ILE A 151 19.69 2.27 1.95
CA ILE A 151 18.43 1.98 1.25
C ILE A 151 18.28 2.87 -0.01
N ILE A 152 18.67 4.14 0.06
CA ILE A 152 18.61 5.03 -1.12
C ILE A 152 19.61 4.59 -2.20
N ARG A 153 20.79 4.13 -1.84
CA ARG A 153 21.75 3.57 -2.81
C ARG A 153 21.19 2.33 -3.50
N ASP A 154 20.56 1.46 -2.74
CA ASP A 154 19.92 0.26 -3.26
C ASP A 154 18.72 0.60 -4.18
N ILE A 155 17.87 1.56 -3.80
CA ILE A 155 16.78 2.08 -4.65
C ILE A 155 17.35 2.72 -5.91
N SER A 156 18.41 3.55 -5.80
CA SER A 156 19.08 4.19 -6.94
C SER A 156 19.57 3.17 -7.95
N GLY A 157 20.26 2.13 -7.47
CA GLY A 157 20.72 1.02 -8.31
C GLY A 157 19.57 0.27 -8.98
N PHE A 158 18.51 -0.03 -8.22
CA PHE A 158 17.31 -0.67 -8.76
C PHE A 158 16.61 0.18 -9.83
N LEU A 159 16.45 1.48 -9.62
CA LEU A 159 15.78 2.38 -10.56
C LEU A 159 16.69 2.82 -11.73
N GLY A 160 18.01 2.69 -11.58
CA GLY A 160 18.97 3.27 -12.54
C GLY A 160 19.01 4.79 -12.48
N LEU A 161 18.77 5.38 -11.29
CA LEU A 161 18.73 6.82 -11.07
C LEU A 161 19.86 7.22 -10.11
N ASP A 162 20.42 8.41 -10.32
CA ASP A 162 21.32 9.04 -9.37
C ASP A 162 20.52 9.95 -8.42
N ILE A 163 20.39 9.54 -7.17
CA ILE A 163 19.63 10.26 -6.13
C ILE A 163 20.62 10.93 -5.18
N SER A 164 20.67 12.25 -5.22
CA SER A 164 21.60 13.04 -4.40
C SER A 164 21.12 13.19 -2.94
N GLU A 165 22.05 13.46 -2.03
CA GLU A 165 21.74 13.71 -0.62
C GLU A 165 20.75 14.87 -0.40
N LYS A 166 20.78 15.90 -1.26
CA LYS A 166 19.82 17.02 -1.20
C LYS A 166 18.38 16.57 -1.44
N GLN A 167 18.19 15.54 -2.24
CA GLN A 167 16.87 15.01 -2.57
C GLN A 167 16.28 14.14 -1.47
N ILE A 168 17.09 13.67 -0.54
CA ILE A 168 16.67 12.80 0.57
C ILE A 168 16.67 13.48 1.94
N GLY A 169 17.21 14.69 2.05
CA GLY A 169 17.36 15.41 3.34
C GLY A 169 16.06 15.69 4.09
N PHE A 170 14.88 15.51 3.44
CA PHE A 170 13.58 15.63 4.07
C PHE A 170 13.06 14.30 4.65
N ILE A 171 13.73 13.17 4.36
CA ILE A 171 13.32 11.85 4.88
C ILE A 171 13.73 11.77 6.35
N HIS A 172 12.79 11.44 7.22
CA HIS A 172 13.02 11.36 8.66
C HIS A 172 12.10 10.31 9.32
N GLY A 173 12.58 9.70 10.40
CA GLY A 173 11.86 8.67 11.17
C GLY A 173 10.81 9.18 12.17
N ARG A 174 10.46 10.49 12.16
CA ARG A 174 9.53 11.09 13.15
C ARG A 174 8.15 10.45 13.21
N SER A 175 7.81 9.64 12.24
CA SER A 175 6.52 8.96 12.17
C SER A 175 6.61 7.44 12.40
N VAL A 176 7.76 6.92 12.79
CA VAL A 176 7.96 5.52 13.15
C VAL A 176 7.75 5.34 14.65
N GLY A 177 7.03 4.29 15.04
CA GLY A 177 6.83 3.94 16.45
C GLY A 177 6.04 4.98 17.25
N LYS A 178 4.98 5.54 16.69
CA LYS A 178 4.21 6.63 17.31
C LYS A 178 3.34 6.22 18.49
N GLY A 179 3.48 5.00 19.00
CA GLY A 179 2.68 4.54 20.15
C GLY A 179 2.56 5.55 21.31
N PRO A 180 1.63 5.35 22.25
CA PRO A 180 0.88 4.10 22.45
C PRO A 180 -0.20 3.87 21.40
N TYR A 181 -0.32 2.61 20.96
CA TYR A 181 -1.40 2.20 20.05
C TYR A 181 -2.66 1.84 20.85
N PRO A 182 -3.86 2.08 20.29
CA PRO A 182 -5.09 1.51 20.84
C PRO A 182 -5.00 -0.03 20.96
N GLU A 183 -5.83 -0.60 21.84
CA GLU A 183 -5.96 -2.05 21.93
C GLU A 183 -6.40 -2.60 20.57
N LEU A 184 -5.78 -3.68 20.14
CA LEU A 184 -6.03 -4.31 18.85
C LEU A 184 -6.64 -5.70 19.07
N ASP A 185 -7.68 -6.03 18.31
CA ASP A 185 -8.24 -7.38 18.28
C ASP A 185 -7.15 -8.41 17.90
N SER A 186 -7.02 -9.47 18.68
CA SER A 186 -5.96 -10.47 18.51
C SER A 186 -5.99 -11.18 17.15
N ARG A 187 -7.18 -11.35 16.55
CA ARG A 187 -7.34 -11.94 15.21
C ARG A 187 -6.80 -11.00 14.15
N VAL A 188 -7.12 -9.69 14.26
CA VAL A 188 -6.61 -8.63 13.38
C VAL A 188 -5.10 -8.51 13.52
N ALA A 189 -4.58 -8.48 14.77
CA ALA A 189 -3.16 -8.43 15.05
C ALA A 189 -2.41 -9.59 14.37
N LYS A 190 -2.87 -10.83 14.57
CA LYS A 190 -2.27 -12.03 14.00
C LYS A 190 -2.17 -11.96 12.46
N MET A 191 -3.26 -11.53 11.81
CA MET A 191 -3.30 -11.43 10.35
C MET A 191 -2.35 -10.36 9.83
N CYS A 192 -2.34 -9.19 10.45
CA CYS A 192 -1.48 -8.09 10.06
C CYS A 192 0.00 -8.38 10.32
N ASP A 193 0.33 -8.99 11.47
CA ASP A 193 1.71 -9.38 11.81
C ASP A 193 2.25 -10.40 10.80
N GLN A 194 1.47 -11.42 10.44
CA GLN A 194 1.87 -12.42 9.44
C GLN A 194 2.17 -11.77 8.09
N LEU A 195 1.28 -10.92 7.60
CA LEU A 195 1.47 -10.24 6.31
C LEU A 195 2.66 -9.27 6.35
N TYR A 196 2.81 -8.53 7.45
CA TYR A 196 3.91 -7.59 7.62
C TYR A 196 5.26 -8.30 7.64
N GLN A 197 5.37 -9.43 8.36
CA GLN A 197 6.59 -10.26 8.37
C GLN A 197 6.93 -10.79 6.96
N GLN A 198 5.93 -11.27 6.21
CA GLN A 198 6.14 -11.74 4.83
C GLN A 198 6.68 -10.61 3.93
N LEU A 199 6.11 -9.42 4.01
CA LEU A 199 6.56 -8.27 3.22
C LEU A 199 7.94 -7.77 3.67
N CYS A 200 8.22 -7.75 4.97
CA CYS A 200 9.54 -7.35 5.50
C CYS A 200 10.66 -8.31 5.09
N ALA A 201 10.35 -9.59 4.87
CA ALA A 201 11.32 -10.57 4.38
C ALA A 201 11.75 -10.33 2.91
N LEU A 202 10.97 -9.53 2.17
CA LEU A 202 11.25 -9.15 0.78
C LEU A 202 11.91 -7.76 0.65
N ALA A 203 12.04 -7.01 1.75
CA ALA A 203 12.50 -5.62 1.78
C ALA A 203 13.99 -5.46 2.09
#